data_2209c4b5d0d483c6c61c08efb0224670
#
_entry.id   2209c4b5d0d483c6c61c08efb0224670
#
_cell.length_a   1.000
_cell.length_b   1.000
_cell.length_c   1.000
_cell.angle_alpha   90.00
_cell.angle_beta   90.00
_cell.angle_gamma   90.00
#
_symmetry.space_group_name_H-M   'P 1'
#
loop_
_entity.id
_entity.type
_entity.pdbx_description
1 polymer ?
#
loop_
_entity_poly.entity_id
_entity_poly.type
_entity_poly.pdbx_seq_one_letter_code
_entity_poly.pdbx_strand_id
1 'polypeptide(L)'
;MSSLFRASVLGLFLFVAVAPPAGAQQWRDLLANGLGDWEVVGNGIWDFRADGVVIGYSRFDTKYLANLGDKLTYKDFQDWLAEQSWLYTKQEFEEFDLQIDYWVRSPGNSGISIRDSSRGKFAVTRPPDFERTPAHIGYEIQISGRTPSGNPTGSLYTFVEAPDGVQKDAEWNTLNIESRKNMIRVTLNGKQVVEFAGSEGRPTRGPIGLQLHDMYNVVMFRNIRIRER
;
A
#
# COMPACT_ATOMS: atom_id res chain seq x y z
N MET A 1 74.90 -4.60 -23.07
CA MET A 1 73.51 -4.92 -23.52
C MET A 1 72.94 -5.84 -22.44
N SER A 2 72.20 -5.34 -21.46
CA SER A 2 71.59 -6.08 -20.39
C SER A 2 70.07 -5.85 -20.45
N SER A 3 69.32 -6.89 -20.84
CA SER A 3 67.86 -6.88 -20.91
C SER A 3 67.28 -7.18 -19.51
N LEU A 4 66.54 -6.24 -18.96
CA LEU A 4 65.73 -6.40 -17.74
C LEU A 4 64.39 -7.05 -18.09
N PHE A 5 64.17 -8.28 -17.63
CA PHE A 5 62.88 -8.94 -17.61
C PHE A 5 62.04 -8.35 -16.46
N ARG A 6 60.91 -7.71 -16.78
CA ARG A 6 59.89 -7.34 -15.82
C ARG A 6 58.87 -8.51 -15.71
N ALA A 7 58.85 -9.14 -14.58
CA ALA A 7 57.79 -10.11 -14.25
C ALA A 7 56.57 -9.35 -13.70
N SER A 8 55.45 -9.44 -14.43
CA SER A 8 54.16 -8.95 -13.98
C SER A 8 53.48 -10.02 -13.10
N VAL A 9 53.33 -9.73 -11.81
CA VAL A 9 52.54 -10.56 -10.89
C VAL A 9 51.05 -10.20 -11.06
N LEU A 10 50.29 -11.11 -11.67
CA LEU A 10 48.85 -11.00 -11.77
C LEU A 10 48.23 -11.49 -10.43
N GLY A 11 47.82 -10.56 -9.59
CA GLY A 11 47.10 -10.87 -8.34
C GLY A 11 45.68 -11.35 -8.65
N LEU A 12 45.42 -12.61 -8.39
CA LEU A 12 44.07 -13.21 -8.48
C LEU A 12 43.32 -12.83 -7.19
N PHE A 13 42.44 -11.84 -7.27
CA PHE A 13 41.49 -11.54 -6.16
C PHE A 13 40.37 -12.56 -6.19
N LEU A 14 40.40 -13.53 -5.27
CA LEU A 14 39.25 -14.39 -4.98
C LEU A 14 38.17 -13.56 -4.25
N PHE A 15 37.11 -13.21 -4.93
CA PHE A 15 35.89 -12.74 -4.28
C PHE A 15 35.21 -13.95 -3.62
N VAL A 16 35.35 -14.08 -2.32
CA VAL A 16 34.54 -15.01 -1.53
C VAL A 16 33.17 -14.38 -1.38
N ALA A 17 32.20 -14.85 -2.17
CA ALA A 17 30.80 -14.52 -1.96
C ALA A 17 30.36 -15.17 -0.65
N VAL A 18 30.23 -14.40 0.43
CA VAL A 18 29.63 -14.85 1.69
C VAL A 18 28.14 -15.08 1.41
N ALA A 19 27.72 -16.34 1.37
CA ALA A 19 26.31 -16.68 1.32
C ALA A 19 25.62 -16.12 2.58
N PRO A 20 24.43 -15.49 2.45
CA PRO A 20 23.69 -15.04 3.63
C PRO A 20 23.35 -16.25 4.52
N PRO A 21 23.27 -16.06 5.85
CA PRO A 21 22.95 -17.16 6.76
C PRO A 21 21.63 -17.81 6.37
N ALA A 22 21.61 -19.15 6.36
CA ALA A 22 20.42 -19.96 6.11
C ALA A 22 19.34 -19.57 7.14
N GLY A 23 18.25 -18.89 6.70
CA GLY A 23 17.16 -18.43 7.56
C GLY A 23 16.82 -16.94 7.43
N ALA A 24 17.66 -16.10 6.83
CA ALA A 24 17.29 -14.72 6.55
C ALA A 24 16.32 -14.69 5.35
N GLN A 25 15.02 -14.54 5.61
CA GLN A 25 14.04 -14.39 4.55
C GLN A 25 14.37 -13.13 3.75
N GLN A 26 14.47 -13.32 2.42
CA GLN A 26 14.84 -12.23 1.51
C GLN A 26 13.63 -11.33 1.22
N TRP A 27 13.90 -10.05 0.98
CA TRP A 27 12.92 -9.14 0.45
C TRP A 27 12.49 -9.59 -0.96
N ARG A 28 11.19 -9.69 -1.18
CA ARG A 28 10.57 -10.00 -2.46
C ARG A 28 9.83 -8.77 -2.97
N ASP A 29 10.06 -8.42 -4.23
CA ASP A 29 9.32 -7.37 -4.92
C ASP A 29 7.93 -7.90 -5.31
N LEU A 30 6.87 -7.26 -4.85
CA LEU A 30 5.49 -7.61 -5.18
C LEU A 30 5.07 -7.11 -6.56
N LEU A 31 5.88 -6.28 -7.22
CA LEU A 31 5.67 -5.78 -8.58
C LEU A 31 6.56 -6.48 -9.62
N ALA A 32 7.30 -7.51 -9.24
CA ALA A 32 8.22 -8.23 -10.16
C ALA A 32 7.51 -8.73 -11.43
N ASN A 33 6.22 -9.08 -11.35
CA ASN A 33 5.36 -9.51 -12.45
C ASN A 33 4.34 -8.42 -12.88
N GLY A 34 4.65 -7.13 -12.62
CA GLY A 34 3.69 -6.05 -12.78
C GLY A 34 2.45 -6.27 -11.89
N LEU A 35 1.24 -6.18 -12.48
CA LEU A 35 -0.01 -6.46 -11.78
C LEU A 35 -0.50 -7.91 -11.94
N GLY A 36 0.32 -8.83 -12.49
CA GLY A 36 -0.07 -10.23 -12.71
C GLY A 36 -0.44 -10.98 -11.42
N ASP A 37 0.16 -10.61 -10.28
CA ASP A 37 -0.09 -11.19 -8.95
C ASP A 37 -1.08 -10.36 -8.12
N TRP A 38 -1.80 -9.42 -8.75
CA TRP A 38 -2.78 -8.55 -8.14
C TRP A 38 -4.15 -8.71 -8.76
N GLU A 39 -5.17 -8.29 -8.05
CA GLU A 39 -6.56 -8.21 -8.51
C GLU A 39 -7.17 -6.85 -8.18
N VAL A 40 -7.98 -6.33 -9.08
CA VAL A 40 -8.72 -5.08 -8.90
C VAL A 40 -10.11 -5.39 -8.36
N VAL A 41 -10.51 -4.68 -7.31
CA VAL A 41 -11.85 -4.72 -6.72
C VAL A 41 -12.45 -3.31 -6.80
N GLY A 42 -13.67 -3.20 -7.33
CA GLY A 42 -14.31 -1.91 -7.63
C GLY A 42 -14.01 -1.41 -9.04
N ASN A 43 -14.34 -0.13 -9.31
CA ASN A 43 -14.36 0.45 -10.67
C ASN A 43 -13.12 1.32 -10.99
N GLY A 44 -12.11 1.33 -10.12
CA GLY A 44 -10.87 2.07 -10.38
C GLY A 44 -10.04 1.46 -11.51
N ILE A 45 -9.20 2.29 -12.09
CA ILE A 45 -8.19 1.89 -13.06
C ILE A 45 -6.85 1.85 -12.34
N TRP A 46 -6.12 0.75 -12.52
CA TRP A 46 -4.80 0.54 -11.96
C TRP A 46 -3.83 0.19 -13.08
N ASP A 47 -2.94 1.12 -13.39
CA ASP A 47 -1.95 0.98 -14.44
C ASP A 47 -0.56 0.72 -13.84
N PHE A 48 0.16 -0.23 -14.40
CA PHE A 48 1.58 -0.46 -14.10
C PHE A 48 2.45 0.08 -15.23
N ARG A 49 3.31 1.02 -14.89
CA ARG A 49 4.18 1.71 -15.83
C ARG A 49 5.53 1.02 -15.97
N ALA A 50 6.19 1.26 -17.08
CA ALA A 50 7.52 0.71 -17.37
C ALA A 50 8.62 1.18 -16.40
N ASP A 51 8.39 2.31 -15.68
CA ASP A 51 9.29 2.82 -14.65
C ASP A 51 9.03 2.19 -13.26
N GLY A 52 8.18 1.17 -13.16
CA GLY A 52 7.89 0.44 -11.93
C GLY A 52 6.85 1.13 -11.02
N VAL A 53 6.14 2.14 -11.53
CA VAL A 53 5.11 2.85 -10.78
C VAL A 53 3.73 2.25 -11.08
N VAL A 54 2.97 1.96 -10.03
CA VAL A 54 1.53 1.67 -10.10
C VAL A 54 0.76 2.96 -9.89
N ILE A 55 -0.18 3.27 -10.78
CA ILE A 55 -1.06 4.44 -10.68
C ILE A 55 -2.48 3.96 -10.52
N GLY A 56 -3.15 4.41 -9.46
CA GLY A 56 -4.59 4.24 -9.24
C GLY A 56 -5.32 5.55 -9.53
N TYR A 57 -6.38 5.49 -10.33
CA TYR A 57 -7.25 6.62 -10.62
C TYR A 57 -8.65 6.14 -11.02
N SER A 58 -9.64 7.01 -10.89
CA SER A 58 -11.03 6.68 -11.27
C SER A 58 -11.36 7.22 -12.64
N ARG A 59 -12.18 6.46 -13.35
CA ARG A 59 -12.82 6.92 -14.57
C ARG A 59 -14.11 7.63 -14.18
N PHE A 60 -14.29 8.86 -14.61
CA PHE A 60 -15.56 9.58 -14.45
C PHE A 60 -16.63 8.92 -15.33
N ASP A 61 -17.30 7.91 -14.80
CA ASP A 61 -18.43 7.24 -15.46
C ASP A 61 -19.74 7.72 -14.83
N THR A 62 -20.45 8.58 -15.55
CA THR A 62 -21.73 9.14 -15.12
C THR A 62 -22.93 8.25 -15.48
N LYS A 63 -22.74 7.08 -16.10
CA LYS A 63 -23.84 6.20 -16.52
C LYS A 63 -24.73 5.81 -15.36
N TYR A 64 -24.14 5.56 -14.18
CA TYR A 64 -24.93 5.26 -12.98
C TYR A 64 -25.88 6.40 -12.63
N LEU A 65 -25.39 7.64 -12.60
CA LEU A 65 -26.21 8.83 -12.31
C LEU A 65 -27.25 9.06 -13.40
N ALA A 66 -26.89 8.89 -14.66
CA ALA A 66 -27.79 9.01 -15.79
C ALA A 66 -28.95 8.01 -15.74
N ASN A 67 -28.72 6.80 -15.24
CA ASN A 67 -29.76 5.78 -15.10
C ASN A 67 -30.78 6.09 -14.00
N LEU A 68 -30.45 6.97 -13.04
CA LEU A 68 -31.38 7.40 -11.99
C LEU A 68 -32.36 8.46 -12.50
N GLY A 69 -32.00 9.24 -13.53
CA GLY A 69 -32.82 10.29 -14.13
C GLY A 69 -33.42 11.23 -13.08
N ASP A 70 -34.72 11.48 -13.14
CA ASP A 70 -35.43 12.37 -12.20
C ASP A 70 -35.51 11.83 -10.76
N LYS A 71 -35.06 10.59 -10.51
CA LYS A 71 -34.98 9.97 -9.18
C LYS A 71 -33.62 10.23 -8.49
N LEU A 72 -32.69 10.88 -9.17
CA LEU A 72 -31.36 11.20 -8.63
C LEU A 72 -31.50 12.10 -7.41
N THR A 73 -30.97 11.65 -6.27
CA THR A 73 -30.88 12.43 -5.04
C THR A 73 -29.46 12.94 -4.82
N TYR A 74 -29.31 13.95 -3.94
CA TYR A 74 -28.00 14.42 -3.52
C TYR A 74 -27.18 13.30 -2.86
N LYS A 75 -27.85 12.40 -2.11
CA LYS A 75 -27.21 11.23 -1.50
C LYS A 75 -26.64 10.28 -2.55
N ASP A 76 -27.37 9.98 -3.62
CA ASP A 76 -26.88 9.11 -4.70
C ASP A 76 -25.62 9.70 -5.35
N PHE A 77 -25.59 11.03 -5.51
CA PHE A 77 -24.40 11.72 -6.01
C PHE A 77 -23.23 11.61 -5.05
N GLN A 78 -23.44 11.78 -3.74
CA GLN A 78 -22.39 11.61 -2.73
C GLN A 78 -21.86 10.17 -2.67
N ASP A 79 -22.76 9.18 -2.71
CA ASP A 79 -22.40 7.76 -2.71
C ASP A 79 -21.54 7.42 -3.95
N TRP A 80 -21.91 7.96 -5.12
CA TRP A 80 -21.13 7.80 -6.34
C TRP A 80 -19.74 8.43 -6.24
N LEU A 81 -19.63 9.61 -5.65
CA LEU A 81 -18.33 10.26 -5.43
C LEU A 81 -17.43 9.48 -4.47
N ALA A 82 -18.03 8.83 -3.48
CA ALA A 82 -17.33 8.04 -2.46
C ALA A 82 -17.00 6.60 -2.91
N GLU A 83 -17.25 6.25 -4.18
CA GLU A 83 -16.88 4.94 -4.69
C GLU A 83 -15.39 4.67 -4.57
N GLN A 84 -15.08 3.59 -3.89
CA GLN A 84 -13.70 3.13 -3.70
C GLN A 84 -13.31 2.09 -4.76
N SER A 85 -12.02 1.96 -4.96
CA SER A 85 -11.43 0.79 -5.62
C SER A 85 -10.18 0.36 -4.87
N TRP A 86 -9.92 -0.93 -4.93
CA TRP A 86 -8.78 -1.54 -4.25
C TRP A 86 -7.98 -2.39 -5.23
N LEU A 87 -6.67 -2.40 -5.04
CA LEU A 87 -5.76 -3.32 -5.72
C LEU A 87 -5.18 -4.26 -4.67
N TYR A 88 -5.59 -5.53 -4.69
CA TYR A 88 -5.19 -6.53 -3.71
C TYR A 88 -4.19 -7.52 -4.26
N THR A 89 -3.21 -7.94 -3.45
CA THR A 89 -2.39 -9.11 -3.77
C THR A 89 -3.26 -10.36 -3.82
N LYS A 90 -3.05 -11.24 -4.81
CA LYS A 90 -3.71 -12.57 -4.85
C LYS A 90 -3.26 -13.45 -3.69
N GLN A 91 -1.98 -13.34 -3.30
CA GLN A 91 -1.40 -14.01 -2.15
C GLN A 91 -1.82 -13.32 -0.85
N GLU A 92 -1.95 -14.11 0.21
CA GLU A 92 -2.18 -13.66 1.58
C GLU A 92 -0.92 -13.86 2.43
N PHE A 93 -0.76 -12.98 3.42
CA PHE A 93 0.39 -12.93 4.30
C PHE A 93 -0.07 -12.93 5.76
N GLU A 94 0.72 -13.52 6.65
CA GLU A 94 0.43 -13.57 8.08
C GLU A 94 1.37 -12.63 8.85
N GLU A 95 2.65 -13.00 8.94
CA GLU A 95 3.67 -12.18 9.58
C GLU A 95 4.68 -11.70 8.55
N PHE A 96 4.87 -10.39 8.46
CA PHE A 96 5.72 -9.81 7.43
C PHE A 96 6.27 -8.43 7.83
N ASP A 97 7.30 -8.04 7.11
CA ASP A 97 7.69 -6.65 6.94
C ASP A 97 7.31 -6.23 5.52
N LEU A 98 6.61 -5.12 5.37
CA LEU A 98 6.26 -4.50 4.10
C LEU A 98 6.93 -3.14 4.00
N GLN A 99 7.58 -2.88 2.89
CA GLN A 99 8.05 -1.54 2.52
C GLN A 99 7.32 -1.10 1.26
N ILE A 100 6.84 0.13 1.25
CA ILE A 100 6.12 0.70 0.13
C ILE A 100 6.38 2.20 0.03
N ASP A 101 6.71 2.68 -1.16
CA ASP A 101 6.70 4.10 -1.47
C ASP A 101 5.34 4.47 -2.06
N TYR A 102 4.80 5.60 -1.60
CA TYR A 102 3.55 6.16 -2.11
C TYR A 102 3.70 7.65 -2.41
N TRP A 103 2.83 8.12 -3.30
CA TRP A 103 2.62 9.53 -3.57
C TRP A 103 1.12 9.79 -3.62
N VAL A 104 0.67 10.81 -2.91
CA VAL A 104 -0.71 11.25 -2.90
C VAL A 104 -0.76 12.76 -3.05
N ARG A 105 -1.72 13.23 -3.84
CA ARG A 105 -1.97 14.67 -4.01
C ARG A 105 -2.79 15.21 -2.83
N SER A 106 -2.50 16.43 -2.38
CA SER A 106 -3.43 17.15 -1.49
C SER A 106 -4.66 17.64 -2.28
N PRO A 107 -5.88 17.46 -1.77
CA PRO A 107 -6.32 16.84 -0.52
C PRO A 107 -6.64 15.33 -0.64
N GLY A 108 -5.89 14.57 -1.41
CA GLY A 108 -6.15 13.17 -1.71
C GLY A 108 -6.27 12.27 -0.47
N ASN A 109 -6.85 11.10 -0.69
CA ASN A 109 -7.03 10.06 0.32
C ASN A 109 -6.75 8.68 -0.26
N SER A 110 -6.07 7.85 0.50
CA SER A 110 -5.70 6.48 0.18
C SER A 110 -5.42 5.70 1.45
N GLY A 111 -5.04 4.42 1.33
CA GLY A 111 -4.68 3.58 2.45
C GLY A 111 -4.00 2.30 2.00
N ILE A 112 -3.36 1.63 2.94
CA ILE A 112 -2.82 0.28 2.78
C ILE A 112 -3.60 -0.64 3.70
N SER A 113 -4.36 -1.57 3.11
CA SER A 113 -5.07 -2.61 3.85
C SER A 113 -4.17 -3.80 4.09
N ILE A 114 -4.23 -4.35 5.31
CA ILE A 114 -3.62 -5.62 5.69
C ILE A 114 -4.65 -6.50 6.41
N ARG A 115 -4.55 -7.82 6.25
CA ARG A 115 -5.39 -8.82 6.92
C ARG A 115 -6.90 -8.69 6.62
N ASP A 116 -7.30 -7.97 5.59
CA ASP A 116 -8.71 -7.89 5.18
C ASP A 116 -9.09 -9.11 4.32
N SER A 117 -9.67 -10.12 4.98
CA SER A 117 -10.15 -11.35 4.32
C SER A 117 -11.31 -11.10 3.35
N SER A 118 -11.98 -9.96 3.44
CA SER A 118 -13.08 -9.61 2.52
C SER A 118 -12.60 -9.03 1.19
N ARG A 119 -11.32 -8.62 1.11
CA ARG A 119 -10.73 -7.96 -0.07
C ARG A 119 -11.53 -6.74 -0.50
N GLY A 120 -11.96 -5.92 0.44
CA GLY A 120 -12.66 -4.67 0.18
C GLY A 120 -14.06 -4.81 -0.43
N LYS A 121 -14.60 -6.03 -0.59
CA LYS A 121 -15.88 -6.26 -1.30
C LYS A 121 -17.06 -5.45 -0.76
N PHE A 122 -17.06 -5.11 0.51
CA PHE A 122 -18.11 -4.31 1.13
C PHE A 122 -17.90 -2.81 0.95
N ALA A 123 -16.66 -2.37 0.79
CA ALA A 123 -16.34 -0.97 0.53
C ALA A 123 -16.71 -0.53 -0.90
N VAL A 124 -16.89 -1.47 -1.82
CA VAL A 124 -17.21 -1.22 -3.23
C VAL A 124 -18.66 -1.52 -3.59
N THR A 125 -19.53 -1.79 -2.61
CA THR A 125 -20.98 -1.95 -2.82
C THR A 125 -21.64 -0.60 -3.08
N ARG A 126 -22.87 -0.61 -3.60
CA ARG A 126 -23.67 0.59 -3.83
C ARG A 126 -25.00 0.49 -3.09
N PRO A 127 -25.22 1.25 -2.01
CA PRO A 127 -24.22 2.16 -1.38
C PRO A 127 -23.08 1.38 -0.72
N PRO A 128 -21.92 2.03 -0.46
CA PRO A 128 -20.83 1.42 0.30
C PRO A 128 -21.28 1.03 1.71
N ASP A 129 -20.79 -0.11 2.18
CA ASP A 129 -21.01 -0.54 3.56
C ASP A 129 -19.83 -0.05 4.42
N PHE A 130 -20.03 1.10 5.03
CA PHE A 130 -18.98 1.76 5.83
C PHE A 130 -18.68 1.05 7.15
N GLU A 131 -19.53 0.11 7.61
CA GLU A 131 -19.29 -0.66 8.82
C GLU A 131 -18.42 -1.90 8.57
N ARG A 132 -18.27 -2.31 7.31
CA ARG A 132 -17.49 -3.48 6.91
C ARG A 132 -16.39 -3.14 5.90
N THR A 133 -15.83 -1.96 6.00
CA THR A 133 -14.66 -1.59 5.17
C THR A 133 -13.42 -2.40 5.57
N PRO A 134 -12.35 -2.40 4.77
CA PRO A 134 -11.10 -3.06 5.12
C PRO A 134 -10.54 -2.68 6.49
N ALA A 135 -10.72 -1.43 6.92
CA ALA A 135 -10.34 -0.95 8.25
C ALA A 135 -11.12 -1.62 9.38
N HIS A 136 -12.35 -2.07 9.13
CA HIS A 136 -13.21 -2.72 10.13
C HIS A 136 -13.03 -4.23 10.18
N ILE A 137 -12.64 -4.87 9.08
CA ILE A 137 -12.43 -6.33 9.00
C ILE A 137 -10.98 -6.68 9.32
N GLY A 138 -10.04 -6.13 8.57
CA GLY A 138 -8.60 -6.19 8.82
C GLY A 138 -8.09 -4.93 9.51
N TYR A 139 -7.08 -4.31 8.96
CA TYR A 139 -6.53 -3.03 9.39
C TYR A 139 -6.18 -2.18 8.18
N GLU A 140 -6.32 -0.87 8.31
CA GLU A 140 -5.94 0.09 7.29
C GLU A 140 -4.92 1.08 7.85
N ILE A 141 -3.79 1.18 7.17
CA ILE A 141 -2.79 2.21 7.41
C ILE A 141 -3.15 3.39 6.51
N GLN A 142 -3.56 4.48 7.13
CA GLN A 142 -4.05 5.68 6.45
C GLN A 142 -2.97 6.34 5.61
N ILE A 143 -3.35 6.85 4.44
CA ILE A 143 -2.59 7.78 3.63
C ILE A 143 -3.49 8.99 3.36
N SER A 144 -3.17 10.13 3.97
CA SER A 144 -3.94 11.38 3.86
C SER A 144 -3.11 12.49 3.24
N GLY A 145 -3.58 13.05 2.14
CA GLY A 145 -3.01 14.28 1.56
C GLY A 145 -3.51 15.56 2.23
N ARG A 146 -4.34 15.44 3.29
CA ARG A 146 -4.86 16.59 4.05
C ARG A 146 -3.96 16.88 5.23
N THR A 147 -3.70 18.17 5.49
CA THR A 147 -2.94 18.63 6.65
C THR A 147 -3.61 19.89 7.20
N PRO A 148 -4.06 19.94 8.48
CA PRO A 148 -4.13 18.81 9.41
C PRO A 148 -5.20 17.78 9.03
N SER A 149 -5.04 16.56 9.48
CA SER A 149 -5.99 15.46 9.26
C SER A 149 -6.41 14.86 10.61
N GLY A 150 -7.67 14.46 10.73
CA GLY A 150 -8.15 13.68 11.90
C GLY A 150 -7.55 12.27 11.96
N ASN A 151 -6.99 11.80 10.85
CA ASN A 151 -6.21 10.56 10.78
C ASN A 151 -5.02 10.82 9.84
N PRO A 152 -3.91 11.36 10.36
CA PRO A 152 -2.71 11.62 9.56
C PRO A 152 -2.16 10.34 8.94
N THR A 153 -1.36 10.49 7.90
CA THR A 153 -0.70 9.36 7.25
C THR A 153 0.13 8.56 8.24
N GLY A 154 0.00 7.24 8.15
CA GLY A 154 0.62 6.28 9.07
C GLY A 154 -0.27 5.90 10.26
N SER A 155 -1.40 6.59 10.49
CA SER A 155 -2.39 6.16 11.47
C SER A 155 -2.90 4.76 11.16
N LEU A 156 -3.14 3.96 12.20
CA LEU A 156 -3.94 2.76 12.09
C LEU A 156 -5.40 3.19 12.24
N TYR A 157 -6.08 3.31 11.11
CA TYR A 157 -7.40 3.93 11.01
C TYR A 157 -8.39 3.32 12.03
N THR A 158 -9.11 4.16 12.76
CA THR A 158 -10.01 3.84 13.88
C THR A 158 -9.35 3.35 15.18
N PHE A 159 -8.02 3.13 15.23
CA PHE A 159 -7.34 2.60 16.40
C PHE A 159 -6.32 3.56 17.01
N VAL A 160 -5.35 4.00 16.24
CA VAL A 160 -4.23 4.83 16.73
C VAL A 160 -3.92 5.91 15.71
N GLU A 161 -3.96 7.16 16.14
CA GLU A 161 -3.54 8.29 15.31
C GLU A 161 -2.03 8.43 15.30
N ALA A 162 -1.47 8.64 14.11
CA ALA A 162 -0.08 9.03 13.92
C ALA A 162 0.07 10.54 14.18
N PRO A 163 1.27 11.02 14.52
CA PRO A 163 1.52 12.45 14.60
C PRO A 163 1.49 13.11 13.22
N ASP A 164 0.94 14.32 13.13
CA ASP A 164 1.02 15.16 11.95
C ASP A 164 2.48 15.58 11.61
N GLY A 165 2.70 16.01 10.36
CA GLY A 165 3.94 16.64 9.93
C GLY A 165 5.10 15.68 9.65
N VAL A 166 4.86 14.36 9.60
CA VAL A 166 5.88 13.37 9.22
C VAL A 166 5.87 13.11 7.72
N GLN A 167 4.71 13.21 7.08
CA GLN A 167 4.56 13.12 5.63
C GLN A 167 5.17 14.35 4.95
N LYS A 168 5.78 14.14 3.79
CA LYS A 168 6.25 15.20 2.90
C LYS A 168 5.21 15.44 1.82
N ASP A 169 4.74 16.68 1.70
CA ASP A 169 3.72 17.04 0.73
C ASP A 169 4.27 17.03 -0.69
N ALA A 170 3.47 16.50 -1.63
CA ALA A 170 3.82 16.41 -3.06
C ALA A 170 5.16 15.73 -3.35
N GLU A 171 5.63 14.87 -2.46
CA GLU A 171 6.83 14.06 -2.61
C GLU A 171 6.52 12.57 -2.44
N TRP A 172 7.46 11.72 -2.86
CA TRP A 172 7.44 10.31 -2.50
C TRP A 172 7.74 10.16 -1.01
N ASN A 173 6.90 9.36 -0.35
CA ASN A 173 7.04 8.98 1.05
C ASN A 173 7.18 7.47 1.16
N THR A 174 7.86 7.00 2.19
CA THR A 174 8.06 5.57 2.45
C THR A 174 7.35 5.15 3.72
N LEU A 175 6.46 4.16 3.60
CA LEU A 175 5.87 3.44 4.73
C LEU A 175 6.58 2.09 4.89
N ASN A 176 6.93 1.76 6.14
CA ASN A 176 7.32 0.42 6.53
C ASN A 176 6.30 -0.08 7.55
N ILE A 177 5.75 -1.26 7.30
CA ILE A 177 4.72 -1.89 8.13
C ILE A 177 5.25 -3.23 8.59
N GLU A 178 5.40 -3.38 9.90
CA GLU A 178 5.68 -4.67 10.53
C GLU A 178 4.36 -5.24 11.02
N SER A 179 3.98 -6.40 10.47
CA SER A 179 2.79 -7.14 10.90
C SER A 179 3.23 -8.43 11.59
N ARG A 180 2.91 -8.57 12.87
CA ARG A 180 3.14 -9.77 13.69
C ARG A 180 1.81 -10.20 14.29
N LYS A 181 1.71 -11.44 14.71
CA LYS A 181 0.47 -11.98 15.31
C LYS A 181 -0.18 -11.00 16.29
N ASN A 182 0.61 -10.43 17.18
CA ASN A 182 0.15 -9.57 18.27
C ASN A 182 0.69 -8.14 18.19
N MET A 183 1.14 -7.67 17.01
CA MET A 183 1.70 -6.34 16.90
C MET A 183 1.65 -5.84 15.46
N ILE A 184 1.23 -4.59 15.30
CA ILE A 184 1.38 -3.82 14.06
C ILE A 184 2.20 -2.58 14.41
N ARG A 185 3.31 -2.39 13.69
CA ARG A 185 4.14 -1.19 13.80
C ARG A 185 4.21 -0.50 12.45
N VAL A 186 4.06 0.82 12.47
CA VAL A 186 4.15 1.65 11.27
C VAL A 186 5.27 2.66 11.44
N THR A 187 6.13 2.73 10.43
CA THR A 187 7.20 3.71 10.32
C THR A 187 6.98 4.52 9.04
N LEU A 188 6.93 5.83 9.15
CA LEU A 188 6.79 6.76 8.03
C LEU A 188 8.08 7.58 7.90
N ASN A 189 8.70 7.55 6.72
CA ASN A 189 9.94 8.28 6.43
C ASN A 189 11.06 8.04 7.46
N GLY A 190 11.18 6.81 7.97
CA GLY A 190 12.16 6.41 8.97
C GLY A 190 11.77 6.72 10.43
N LYS A 191 10.64 7.39 10.68
CA LYS A 191 10.13 7.66 12.04
C LYS A 191 9.00 6.69 12.38
N GLN A 192 9.12 5.95 13.49
CA GLN A 192 8.02 5.16 14.02
C GLN A 192 6.87 6.11 14.42
N VAL A 193 5.69 5.88 13.87
CA VAL A 193 4.50 6.72 14.09
C VAL A 193 3.39 5.98 14.84
N VAL A 194 3.31 4.66 14.69
CA VAL A 194 2.32 3.82 15.36
C VAL A 194 2.97 2.52 15.83
N GLU A 195 2.56 2.06 17.02
CA GLU A 195 2.71 0.70 17.50
C GLU A 195 1.40 0.28 18.16
N PHE A 196 0.87 -0.88 17.79
CA PHE A 196 -0.44 -1.34 18.24
C PHE A 196 -0.40 -2.85 18.51
N ALA A 197 -0.92 -3.27 19.66
CA ALA A 197 -0.88 -4.66 20.10
C ALA A 197 -1.83 -5.61 19.36
N GLY A 198 -2.62 -5.09 18.39
CA GLY A 198 -3.67 -5.86 17.72
C GLY A 198 -4.98 -5.88 18.50
N SER A 199 -6.04 -6.33 17.84
CA SER A 199 -7.36 -6.50 18.44
C SER A 199 -7.78 -7.96 18.41
N GLU A 200 -8.36 -8.42 19.53
CA GLU A 200 -8.93 -9.76 19.61
C GLU A 200 -10.06 -9.93 18.57
N GLY A 201 -10.15 -11.13 17.99
CA GLY A 201 -11.17 -11.46 17.01
C GLY A 201 -10.90 -10.98 15.57
N ARG A 202 -9.84 -10.18 15.35
CA ARG A 202 -9.45 -9.77 13.98
C ARG A 202 -8.57 -10.82 13.29
N PRO A 203 -8.66 -10.93 11.95
CA PRO A 203 -7.80 -11.85 11.20
C PRO A 203 -6.31 -11.58 11.43
N THR A 204 -5.52 -12.64 11.51
CA THR A 204 -4.05 -12.55 11.59
C THR A 204 -3.40 -12.65 10.22
N ARG A 205 -4.15 -13.13 9.22
CA ARG A 205 -3.72 -13.37 7.84
C ARG A 205 -4.67 -12.69 6.86
N GLY A 206 -4.15 -12.24 5.73
CA GLY A 206 -4.91 -11.69 4.61
C GLY A 206 -4.03 -11.06 3.55
N PRO A 207 -4.62 -10.53 2.48
CA PRO A 207 -3.91 -9.85 1.41
C PRO A 207 -3.40 -8.48 1.85
N ILE A 208 -2.53 -7.90 1.01
CA ILE A 208 -2.18 -6.48 1.04
C ILE A 208 -3.02 -5.78 0.00
N GLY A 209 -3.72 -4.71 0.40
CA GLY A 209 -4.55 -3.89 -0.47
C GLY A 209 -4.06 -2.45 -0.56
N LEU A 210 -4.15 -1.86 -1.74
CA LEU A 210 -3.88 -0.46 -2.01
C LEU A 210 -5.21 0.21 -2.34
N GLN A 211 -5.53 1.34 -1.67
CA GLN A 211 -6.80 2.02 -1.81
C GLN A 211 -6.76 3.13 -2.85
N LEU A 212 -7.81 3.20 -3.65
CA LEU A 212 -8.25 4.39 -4.33
C LEU A 212 -9.58 4.82 -3.67
N HIS A 213 -9.52 5.86 -2.82
CA HIS A 213 -10.58 6.16 -1.85
C HIS A 213 -11.86 6.71 -2.49
N ASP A 214 -11.75 7.52 -3.54
CA ASP A 214 -12.89 8.19 -4.17
C ASP A 214 -12.63 8.54 -5.64
N MET A 215 -13.63 9.12 -6.30
CA MET A 215 -13.59 9.44 -7.73
C MET A 215 -12.59 10.55 -8.10
N TYR A 216 -12.09 11.33 -7.15
CA TYR A 216 -11.19 12.45 -7.41
C TYR A 216 -9.72 12.14 -7.15
N ASN A 217 -9.45 11.00 -6.51
CA ASN A 217 -8.09 10.65 -6.15
C ASN A 217 -7.27 10.13 -7.33
N VAL A 218 -6.02 10.52 -7.31
CA VAL A 218 -4.92 9.85 -8.02
C VAL A 218 -3.89 9.50 -6.97
N VAL A 219 -3.51 8.25 -6.93
CA VAL A 219 -2.49 7.72 -6.01
C VAL A 219 -1.46 6.94 -6.79
N MET A 220 -0.22 7.03 -6.38
CA MET A 220 0.87 6.27 -6.99
C MET A 220 1.62 5.47 -5.94
N PHE A 221 2.04 4.27 -6.32
CA PHE A 221 2.84 3.36 -5.49
C PHE A 221 4.01 2.82 -6.29
N ARG A 222 5.11 2.53 -5.61
CA ARG A 222 6.30 1.86 -6.16
C ARG A 222 7.10 1.19 -5.06
N ASN A 223 8.14 0.42 -5.42
CA ASN A 223 9.04 -0.22 -4.47
C ASN A 223 8.30 -1.04 -3.41
N ILE A 224 7.27 -1.79 -3.84
CA ILE A 224 6.45 -2.60 -2.94
C ILE A 224 7.17 -3.91 -2.67
N ARG A 225 7.84 -3.99 -1.53
CA ARG A 225 8.65 -5.15 -1.14
C ARG A 225 8.17 -5.75 0.16
N ILE A 226 8.12 -7.06 0.21
CA ILE A 226 7.72 -7.83 1.40
C ILE A 226 8.81 -8.80 1.81
N ARG A 227 8.88 -9.03 3.11
CA ARG A 227 9.69 -10.09 3.73
C ARG A 227 8.83 -10.80 4.74
N GLU A 228 8.46 -12.05 4.44
CA GLU A 228 7.70 -12.91 5.36
C GLU A 228 8.57 -13.29 6.57
N ARG A 229 7.94 -13.61 7.71
CA ARG A 229 8.64 -13.90 8.97
C ARG A 229 8.21 -15.26 9.52
#